data_5e9db17e86f78191fbc4565a3a87d72f
#
_entry.id   5e9db17e86f78191fbc4565a3a87d72f
#
_cell.length_a   1.000
_cell.length_b   1.000
_cell.length_c   1.000
_cell.angle_alpha   90.00
_cell.angle_beta   90.00
_cell.angle_gamma   90.00
#
_symmetry.space_group_name_H-M   'P 1'
#
loop_
_entity.id
_entity.type
_entity.pdbx_description
1 polymer ?
#
loop_
_entity_poly.entity_id
_entity_poly.type
_entity_poly.pdbx_seq_one_letter_code
_entity_poly.pdbx_strand_id
1 'polypeptide(L)'
;SDVMKFEGKYVAAPVNVHRVNWLWANPEVFRKAGATVPTTWDDFMVQAQKLKDAGYIALAHGGQAWQDATVFEAVVLGVGGADYYNKAFVQADMDALDSATTKEVFETFGKLRQFIDINSPGRDWNLATSMVIKGEAGMQIMGDWAKGEFKVAGMNAGTDYVCVAAPGTSGTYTFNVDSFAFFNQSDAEKTKAQKVMAKEILSTDFQRVFNLNKGSIPARLGMARTEFDSCAHDSMDAFVSSSATGGLVPSFAHGMAVSEAISGAIYDSATQFFNSDDSADQGVAQLVAAVAAAK
;
A
#
# COMPACT_ATOMS: atom_id res chain seq x y z
N SER A 1 10.66 7.66 -14.54
CA SER A 1 11.28 9.01 -14.61
C SER A 1 10.43 10.03 -15.37
N ASP A 2 9.57 9.62 -16.31
CA ASP A 2 8.80 10.55 -17.15
C ASP A 2 7.65 11.21 -16.39
N VAL A 3 7.08 10.57 -15.39
CA VAL A 3 6.08 11.14 -14.47
C VAL A 3 6.59 12.36 -13.66
N MET A 4 7.90 12.58 -13.63
CA MET A 4 8.53 13.72 -12.96
C MET A 4 8.90 14.86 -13.91
N LYS A 5 8.45 14.77 -15.16
CA LYS A 5 8.69 15.79 -16.18
C LYS A 5 7.42 16.58 -16.48
N PHE A 6 7.60 17.87 -16.63
CA PHE A 6 6.61 18.78 -17.19
C PHE A 6 7.26 19.55 -18.34
N GLU A 7 6.65 19.55 -19.52
CA GLU A 7 7.20 20.14 -20.75
C GLU A 7 8.66 19.71 -21.04
N GLY A 8 8.96 18.42 -20.82
CA GLY A 8 10.27 17.84 -21.08
C GLY A 8 11.35 18.16 -20.01
N LYS A 9 11.03 18.94 -18.97
CA LYS A 9 11.96 19.31 -17.89
C LYS A 9 11.62 18.55 -16.62
N TYR A 10 12.64 18.10 -15.88
CA TYR A 10 12.42 17.54 -14.54
C TYR A 10 11.98 18.65 -13.59
N VAL A 11 10.83 18.43 -12.93
CA VAL A 11 10.21 19.35 -11.98
C VAL A 11 10.07 18.77 -10.58
N ALA A 12 10.53 17.55 -10.36
CA ALA A 12 10.49 16.89 -9.06
C ALA A 12 11.74 16.03 -8.81
N ALA A 13 12.11 15.89 -7.55
CA ALA A 13 13.18 15.01 -7.08
C ALA A 13 12.58 13.91 -6.17
N PRO A 14 12.67 12.63 -6.55
CA PRO A 14 12.14 11.53 -5.74
C PRO A 14 12.99 11.31 -4.49
N VAL A 15 12.33 11.03 -3.36
CA VAL A 15 12.99 10.76 -2.07
C VAL A 15 12.97 9.28 -1.70
N ASN A 16 12.00 8.53 -2.21
CA ASN A 16 11.79 7.12 -1.88
C ASN A 16 11.04 6.37 -2.98
N VAL A 17 10.94 5.06 -2.77
CA VAL A 17 9.89 4.22 -3.35
C VAL A 17 9.25 3.47 -2.21
N HIS A 18 7.93 3.60 -2.06
CA HIS A 18 7.12 2.83 -1.14
C HIS A 18 6.61 1.55 -1.80
N ARG A 19 6.60 0.47 -1.05
CA ARG A 19 5.78 -0.71 -1.35
C ARG A 19 4.48 -0.60 -0.56
N VAL A 20 3.34 -0.63 -1.25
CA VAL A 20 2.02 -0.45 -0.64
C VAL A 20 1.41 -1.81 -0.22
N ASN A 21 1.61 -2.86 -1.01
CA ASN A 21 1.02 -4.18 -0.80
C ASN A 21 1.75 -5.04 0.23
N TRP A 22 1.92 -4.51 1.46
CA TRP A 22 2.49 -5.26 2.58
C TRP A 22 1.42 -5.76 3.55
N LEU A 23 1.69 -6.93 4.12
CA LEU A 23 1.04 -7.43 5.33
C LEU A 23 2.09 -7.45 6.46
N TRP A 24 1.78 -6.76 7.53
CA TRP A 24 2.55 -6.68 8.77
C TRP A 24 1.91 -7.60 9.80
N ALA A 25 2.66 -8.51 10.42
CA ALA A 25 2.11 -9.46 11.37
C ALA A 25 2.95 -9.55 12.64
N ASN A 26 2.29 -9.80 13.77
CA ASN A 26 2.93 -10.09 15.04
C ASN A 26 3.07 -11.61 15.20
N PRO A 27 4.29 -12.18 15.07
CA PRO A 27 4.50 -13.63 15.10
C PRO A 27 4.10 -14.27 16.41
N GLU A 28 4.20 -13.55 17.53
CA GLU A 28 3.83 -14.08 18.85
C GLU A 28 2.30 -14.23 18.99
N VAL A 29 1.53 -13.27 18.44
CA VAL A 29 0.06 -13.37 18.40
C VAL A 29 -0.36 -14.57 17.55
N PHE A 30 0.24 -14.74 16.36
CA PHE A 30 -0.02 -15.88 15.49
C PHE A 30 0.32 -17.21 16.18
N ARG A 31 1.47 -17.29 16.83
CA ARG A 31 1.89 -18.48 17.59
C ARG A 31 0.89 -18.82 18.71
N LYS A 32 0.45 -17.84 19.49
CA LYS A 32 -0.53 -18.05 20.59
C LYS A 32 -1.89 -18.50 20.08
N ALA A 33 -2.31 -18.02 18.90
CA ALA A 33 -3.58 -18.40 18.28
C ALA A 33 -3.50 -19.72 17.49
N GLY A 34 -2.34 -20.35 17.37
CA GLY A 34 -2.15 -21.53 16.52
C GLY A 34 -2.40 -21.22 15.03
N ALA A 35 -2.12 -19.98 14.64
CA ALA A 35 -2.29 -19.49 13.28
C ALA A 35 -0.94 -19.33 12.57
N THR A 36 -0.98 -19.22 11.23
CA THR A 36 0.18 -18.92 10.38
C THR A 36 -0.08 -17.68 9.56
N VAL A 37 0.98 -16.96 9.16
CA VAL A 37 0.85 -15.76 8.33
C VAL A 37 0.31 -16.15 6.94
N PRO A 38 -0.82 -15.57 6.50
CA PRO A 38 -1.49 -16.01 5.27
C PRO A 38 -0.77 -15.53 4.00
N THR A 39 -0.84 -16.35 2.94
CA THR A 39 -0.26 -16.04 1.63
C THR A 39 -1.30 -15.88 0.52
N THR A 40 -2.54 -16.35 0.74
CA THR A 40 -3.68 -16.19 -0.16
C THR A 40 -4.88 -15.62 0.59
N TRP A 41 -5.88 -15.09 -0.10
CA TRP A 41 -7.09 -14.59 0.54
C TRP A 41 -7.91 -15.68 1.23
N ASP A 42 -7.97 -16.89 0.65
CA ASP A 42 -8.66 -18.01 1.29
C ASP A 42 -7.95 -18.43 2.59
N ASP A 43 -6.62 -18.52 2.57
CA ASP A 43 -5.83 -18.78 3.78
C ASP A 43 -5.98 -17.64 4.80
N PHE A 44 -6.06 -16.38 4.33
CA PHE A 44 -6.33 -15.23 5.21
C PHE A 44 -7.62 -15.43 6.01
N MET A 45 -8.72 -15.85 5.37
CA MET A 45 -9.99 -16.07 6.07
C MET A 45 -9.86 -17.13 7.17
N VAL A 46 -9.12 -18.20 6.87
CA VAL A 46 -8.87 -19.28 7.85
C VAL A 46 -8.02 -18.82 9.01
N GLN A 47 -6.91 -18.14 8.74
CA GLN A 47 -5.99 -17.70 9.78
C GLN A 47 -6.58 -16.54 10.61
N ALA A 48 -7.29 -15.60 9.98
CA ALA A 48 -7.99 -14.52 10.66
C ALA A 48 -9.08 -15.06 11.62
N GLN A 49 -9.78 -16.12 11.23
CA GLN A 49 -10.76 -16.77 12.11
C GLN A 49 -10.08 -17.37 13.35
N LYS A 50 -8.93 -18.05 13.21
CA LYS A 50 -8.17 -18.56 14.38
C LYS A 50 -7.73 -17.45 15.32
N LEU A 51 -7.26 -16.31 14.78
CA LEU A 51 -6.90 -15.14 15.60
C LEU A 51 -8.10 -14.62 16.37
N LYS A 52 -9.26 -14.49 15.71
CA LYS A 52 -10.52 -14.06 16.32
C LYS A 52 -11.01 -15.02 17.40
N ASP A 53 -10.97 -16.33 17.14
CA ASP A 53 -11.37 -17.37 18.09
C ASP A 53 -10.46 -17.41 19.33
N ALA A 54 -9.18 -17.01 19.17
CA ALA A 54 -8.24 -16.84 20.28
C ALA A 54 -8.38 -15.50 21.03
N GLY A 55 -9.37 -14.66 20.66
CA GLY A 55 -9.68 -13.39 21.32
C GLY A 55 -8.86 -12.18 20.85
N TYR A 56 -8.16 -12.30 19.73
CA TYR A 56 -7.42 -11.18 19.13
C TYR A 56 -8.25 -10.47 18.04
N ILE A 57 -7.95 -9.21 17.81
CA ILE A 57 -8.36 -8.54 16.58
C ILE A 57 -7.50 -9.12 15.47
N ALA A 58 -8.14 -9.74 14.46
CA ALA A 58 -7.37 -10.41 13.42
C ALA A 58 -6.70 -9.40 12.49
N LEU A 59 -7.45 -8.38 12.03
CA LEU A 59 -6.96 -7.33 11.14
C LEU A 59 -7.09 -5.95 11.80
N ALA A 60 -5.97 -5.36 12.23
CA ALA A 60 -5.94 -3.97 12.65
C ALA A 60 -6.14 -3.07 11.42
N HIS A 61 -7.13 -2.19 11.48
CA HIS A 61 -7.49 -1.31 10.38
C HIS A 61 -7.78 0.09 10.90
N GLY A 62 -7.43 1.11 10.13
CA GLY A 62 -7.85 2.48 10.33
C GLY A 62 -8.99 2.80 9.36
N GLY A 63 -10.06 3.44 9.85
CA GLY A 63 -11.28 3.65 9.09
C GLY A 63 -11.35 4.99 8.35
N GLN A 64 -10.24 5.45 7.78
CA GLN A 64 -10.21 6.59 6.87
C GLN A 64 -10.26 6.10 5.43
N ALA A 65 -10.92 6.83 4.53
CA ALA A 65 -11.16 6.42 3.15
C ALA A 65 -9.91 5.93 2.38
N TRP A 66 -8.77 6.61 2.56
CA TRP A 66 -7.52 6.21 1.93
C TRP A 66 -6.97 4.86 2.46
N GLN A 67 -7.28 4.51 3.70
CA GLN A 67 -6.89 3.23 4.30
C GLN A 67 -7.78 2.10 3.78
N ASP A 68 -9.08 2.34 3.63
CA ASP A 68 -10.00 1.41 2.97
C ASP A 68 -9.55 1.15 1.54
N ALA A 69 -9.19 2.22 0.80
CA ALA A 69 -8.67 2.12 -0.56
C ALA A 69 -7.33 1.37 -0.64
N THR A 70 -6.44 1.51 0.36
CA THR A 70 -5.18 0.76 0.44
C THR A 70 -5.42 -0.75 0.59
N VAL A 71 -6.36 -1.14 1.45
CA VAL A 71 -6.74 -2.56 1.61
C VAL A 71 -7.46 -3.06 0.36
N PHE A 72 -8.38 -2.28 -0.20
CA PHE A 72 -9.08 -2.61 -1.44
C PHE A 72 -8.08 -2.84 -2.59
N GLU A 73 -7.07 -1.97 -2.73
CA GLU A 73 -6.00 -2.10 -3.72
C GLU A 73 -5.23 -3.43 -3.59
N ALA A 74 -4.93 -3.84 -2.36
CA ALA A 74 -4.28 -5.13 -2.11
C ALA A 74 -5.19 -6.30 -2.49
N VAL A 75 -6.49 -6.20 -2.24
CA VAL A 75 -7.48 -7.22 -2.67
C VAL A 75 -7.61 -7.26 -4.19
N VAL A 76 -7.71 -6.10 -4.86
CA VAL A 76 -7.74 -5.99 -6.33
C VAL A 76 -6.56 -6.72 -6.95
N LEU A 77 -5.35 -6.44 -6.47
CA LEU A 77 -4.14 -7.06 -7.00
C LEU A 77 -4.05 -8.55 -6.69
N GLY A 78 -4.42 -8.94 -5.47
CA GLY A 78 -4.33 -10.33 -5.02
C GLY A 78 -5.37 -11.27 -5.63
N VAL A 79 -6.54 -10.75 -6.01
CA VAL A 79 -7.61 -11.51 -6.69
C VAL A 79 -7.41 -11.50 -8.20
N GLY A 80 -7.19 -10.32 -8.79
CA GLY A 80 -7.17 -10.17 -10.24
C GLY A 80 -5.79 -10.28 -10.88
N GLY A 81 -4.72 -10.13 -10.11
CA GLY A 81 -3.35 -10.08 -10.63
C GLY A 81 -3.00 -8.77 -11.35
N ALA A 82 -1.74 -8.65 -11.79
CA ALA A 82 -1.20 -7.41 -12.35
C ALA A 82 -1.88 -7.00 -13.68
N ASP A 83 -2.22 -7.94 -14.54
CA ASP A 83 -2.85 -7.64 -15.84
C ASP A 83 -4.25 -7.05 -15.66
N TYR A 84 -5.08 -7.66 -14.79
CA TYR A 84 -6.39 -7.13 -14.45
C TYR A 84 -6.25 -5.77 -13.74
N TYR A 85 -5.35 -5.64 -12.77
CA TYR A 85 -5.08 -4.39 -12.08
C TYR A 85 -4.76 -3.25 -13.06
N ASN A 86 -3.84 -3.49 -13.99
CA ASN A 86 -3.45 -2.50 -15.00
C ASN A 86 -4.63 -2.12 -15.90
N LYS A 87 -5.41 -3.10 -16.37
CA LYS A 87 -6.54 -2.86 -17.25
C LYS A 87 -7.66 -2.09 -16.53
N ALA A 88 -8.10 -2.57 -15.37
CA ALA A 88 -9.23 -2.01 -14.65
C ALA A 88 -8.89 -0.70 -13.92
N PHE A 89 -7.73 -0.61 -13.24
CA PHE A 89 -7.43 0.47 -12.29
C PHE A 89 -6.33 1.43 -12.74
N VAL A 90 -5.56 1.11 -13.79
CA VAL A 90 -4.59 2.05 -14.37
C VAL A 90 -5.14 2.64 -15.67
N GLN A 91 -5.74 1.81 -16.53
CA GLN A 91 -6.36 2.26 -17.78
C GLN A 91 -7.81 2.70 -17.59
N ALA A 92 -8.41 2.39 -16.44
CA ALA A 92 -9.81 2.60 -16.12
C ALA A 92 -10.75 2.01 -17.20
N ASP A 93 -10.43 0.82 -17.70
CA ASP A 93 -11.23 0.12 -18.71
C ASP A 93 -12.57 -0.29 -18.12
N MET A 94 -13.66 0.17 -18.73
CA MET A 94 -15.00 -0.02 -18.19
C MET A 94 -15.46 -1.48 -18.23
N ASP A 95 -15.08 -2.23 -19.26
CA ASP A 95 -15.43 -3.65 -19.37
C ASP A 95 -14.67 -4.49 -18.32
N ALA A 96 -13.43 -4.11 -18.01
CA ALA A 96 -12.67 -4.75 -16.95
C ALA A 96 -13.23 -4.41 -15.55
N LEU A 97 -13.69 -3.18 -15.34
CA LEU A 97 -14.37 -2.78 -14.10
C LEU A 97 -15.73 -3.45 -13.93
N ASP A 98 -16.50 -3.63 -15.01
CA ASP A 98 -17.79 -4.35 -14.99
C ASP A 98 -17.58 -5.84 -15.29
N SER A 99 -16.86 -6.55 -14.43
CA SER A 99 -16.48 -7.93 -14.64
C SER A 99 -16.71 -8.84 -13.44
N ALA A 100 -16.72 -10.15 -13.68
CA ALA A 100 -16.79 -11.16 -12.62
C ALA A 100 -15.59 -11.05 -11.65
N THR A 101 -14.41 -10.64 -12.13
CA THR A 101 -13.23 -10.43 -11.30
C THR A 101 -13.45 -9.27 -10.32
N THR A 102 -14.07 -8.16 -10.77
CA THR A 102 -14.41 -7.05 -9.87
C THR A 102 -15.41 -7.48 -8.81
N LYS A 103 -16.38 -8.31 -9.18
CA LYS A 103 -17.32 -8.89 -8.21
C LYS A 103 -16.61 -9.72 -7.15
N GLU A 104 -15.68 -10.60 -7.55
CA GLU A 104 -14.88 -11.41 -6.62
C GLU A 104 -14.01 -10.54 -5.71
N VAL A 105 -13.48 -9.42 -6.21
CA VAL A 105 -12.78 -8.42 -5.42
C VAL A 105 -13.69 -7.86 -4.32
N PHE A 106 -14.91 -7.42 -4.64
CA PHE A 106 -15.85 -6.92 -3.64
C PHE A 106 -16.32 -8.00 -2.66
N GLU A 107 -16.54 -9.23 -3.12
CA GLU A 107 -16.86 -10.35 -2.24
C GLU A 107 -15.75 -10.62 -1.22
N THR A 108 -14.50 -10.61 -1.68
CA THR A 108 -13.32 -10.82 -0.83
C THR A 108 -13.14 -9.64 0.14
N PHE A 109 -13.21 -8.40 -0.35
CA PHE A 109 -13.08 -7.20 0.45
C PHE A 109 -14.16 -7.10 1.53
N GLY A 110 -15.42 -7.42 1.18
CA GLY A 110 -16.53 -7.43 2.13
C GLY A 110 -16.35 -8.42 3.28
N LYS A 111 -15.74 -9.59 3.01
CA LYS A 111 -15.44 -10.60 4.05
C LYS A 111 -14.45 -10.10 5.11
N LEU A 112 -13.62 -9.10 4.82
CA LEU A 112 -12.64 -8.58 5.77
C LEU A 112 -13.29 -7.86 6.95
N ARG A 113 -14.49 -7.29 6.78
CA ARG A 113 -15.23 -6.54 7.82
C ARG A 113 -15.36 -7.32 9.13
N GLN A 114 -15.58 -8.62 9.06
CA GLN A 114 -15.78 -9.47 10.25
C GLN A 114 -14.53 -9.65 11.11
N PHE A 115 -13.35 -9.26 10.61
CA PHE A 115 -12.05 -9.42 11.27
C PHE A 115 -11.48 -8.12 11.82
N ILE A 116 -12.17 -7.01 11.61
CA ILE A 116 -11.83 -5.66 12.07
C ILE A 116 -12.66 -5.35 13.33
N ASP A 117 -12.09 -4.58 14.25
CA ASP A 117 -12.82 -4.17 15.44
C ASP A 117 -13.79 -2.99 15.17
N ILE A 118 -14.85 -2.94 15.98
CA ILE A 118 -15.93 -1.94 15.82
C ILE A 118 -15.47 -0.48 15.99
N ASN A 119 -14.31 -0.25 16.61
CA ASN A 119 -13.77 1.09 16.85
C ASN A 119 -12.84 1.57 15.73
N SER A 120 -12.77 0.87 14.59
CA SER A 120 -11.92 1.24 13.47
C SER A 120 -12.33 2.55 12.77
N PRO A 121 -13.62 2.96 12.67
CA PRO A 121 -13.98 4.18 11.95
C PRO A 121 -13.22 5.41 12.43
N GLY A 122 -12.59 6.14 11.51
CA GLY A 122 -11.82 7.34 11.78
C GLY A 122 -10.46 7.13 12.47
N ARG A 123 -10.08 5.90 12.78
CA ARG A 123 -8.76 5.59 13.38
C ARG A 123 -7.64 5.93 12.41
N ASP A 124 -6.60 6.56 12.91
CA ASP A 124 -5.37 6.77 12.15
C ASP A 124 -4.60 5.45 11.96
N TRP A 125 -3.91 5.33 10.84
CA TRP A 125 -3.18 4.12 10.44
C TRP A 125 -2.10 3.69 11.45
N ASN A 126 -1.40 4.66 12.07
CA ASN A 126 -0.36 4.40 13.07
C ASN A 126 -0.95 3.84 14.38
N LEU A 127 -2.19 4.19 14.72
CA LEU A 127 -2.89 3.59 15.86
C LEU A 127 -3.23 2.12 15.57
N ALA A 128 -3.62 1.79 14.33
CA ALA A 128 -3.80 0.40 13.92
C ALA A 128 -2.46 -0.37 13.94
N THR A 129 -1.36 0.23 13.49
CA THR A 129 -0.01 -0.36 13.61
C THR A 129 0.36 -0.59 15.08
N SER A 130 0.05 0.37 15.97
CA SER A 130 0.29 0.23 17.43
C SER A 130 -0.44 -0.97 18.03
N MET A 131 -1.61 -1.35 17.51
CA MET A 131 -2.34 -2.55 17.99
C MET A 131 -1.58 -3.84 17.65
N VAL A 132 -0.95 -3.91 16.46
CA VAL A 132 -0.08 -5.03 16.08
C VAL A 132 1.18 -5.06 16.95
N ILE A 133 1.82 -3.90 17.17
CA ILE A 133 3.00 -3.74 18.03
C ILE A 133 2.72 -4.24 19.45
N LYS A 134 1.58 -3.88 20.02
CA LYS A 134 1.18 -4.26 21.39
C LYS A 134 0.67 -5.70 21.51
N GLY A 135 0.47 -6.40 20.39
CA GLY A 135 -0.11 -7.74 20.39
C GLY A 135 -1.62 -7.76 20.69
N GLU A 136 -2.32 -6.65 20.49
CA GLU A 136 -3.78 -6.55 20.54
C GLU A 136 -4.42 -7.08 19.25
N ALA A 137 -3.69 -6.93 18.14
CA ALA A 137 -4.09 -7.43 16.83
C ALA A 137 -3.01 -8.32 16.21
N GLY A 138 -3.45 -9.26 15.35
CA GLY A 138 -2.55 -10.18 14.67
C GLY A 138 -1.79 -9.55 13.50
N MET A 139 -2.46 -8.79 12.67
CA MET A 139 -1.90 -8.27 11.41
C MET A 139 -2.53 -6.94 10.97
N GLN A 140 -1.84 -6.26 10.03
CA GLN A 140 -2.30 -5.05 9.34
C GLN A 140 -1.88 -5.11 7.88
N ILE A 141 -2.75 -4.68 6.96
CA ILE A 141 -2.39 -4.41 5.56
C ILE A 141 -2.15 -2.90 5.44
N MET A 142 -0.92 -2.52 5.14
CA MET A 142 -0.50 -1.10 5.08
C MET A 142 0.85 -1.00 4.38
N GLY A 143 1.11 0.11 3.71
CA GLY A 143 2.39 0.35 3.08
C GLY A 143 3.58 0.39 4.05
N ASP A 144 4.78 0.41 3.48
CA ASP A 144 6.03 0.26 4.24
C ASP A 144 6.33 1.42 5.22
N TRP A 145 5.60 2.53 5.18
CA TRP A 145 5.67 3.56 6.22
C TRP A 145 5.28 3.04 7.60
N ALA A 146 4.48 1.97 7.70
CA ALA A 146 4.18 1.30 8.95
C ALA A 146 5.45 0.80 9.67
N LYS A 147 6.51 0.47 8.92
CA LYS A 147 7.80 0.05 9.48
C LYS A 147 8.44 1.11 10.38
N GLY A 148 8.19 2.39 10.12
CA GLY A 148 8.64 3.49 10.98
C GLY A 148 8.12 3.38 12.41
N GLU A 149 6.86 2.97 12.60
CA GLU A 149 6.24 2.77 13.92
C GLU A 149 6.88 1.59 14.67
N PHE A 150 7.14 0.46 13.99
CA PHE A 150 7.84 -0.68 14.58
C PHE A 150 9.26 -0.29 15.01
N LYS A 151 9.97 0.48 14.20
CA LYS A 151 11.31 0.99 14.53
C LYS A 151 11.28 1.90 15.77
N VAL A 152 10.34 2.84 15.85
CA VAL A 152 10.18 3.73 17.02
C VAL A 152 9.87 2.92 18.28
N ALA A 153 9.13 1.82 18.16
CA ALA A 153 8.85 0.89 19.25
C ALA A 153 10.05 0.00 19.63
N GLY A 154 11.19 0.10 18.94
CA GLY A 154 12.40 -0.69 19.18
C GLY A 154 12.31 -2.14 18.71
N MET A 155 11.37 -2.45 17.80
CA MET A 155 11.15 -3.80 17.29
C MET A 155 12.05 -4.13 16.10
N ASN A 156 12.43 -5.40 15.98
CA ASN A 156 13.32 -5.92 14.95
C ASN A 156 12.53 -6.72 13.91
N ALA A 157 12.76 -6.41 12.61
CA ALA A 157 12.18 -7.11 11.50
C ALA A 157 12.61 -8.60 11.48
N GLY A 158 11.66 -9.48 11.21
CA GLY A 158 11.88 -10.93 11.16
C GLY A 158 11.87 -11.63 12.52
N THR A 159 11.93 -10.88 13.63
CA THR A 159 11.91 -11.43 15.01
C THR A 159 10.68 -10.96 15.76
N ASP A 160 10.51 -9.65 15.93
CA ASP A 160 9.43 -9.07 16.72
C ASP A 160 8.18 -8.80 15.84
N TYR A 161 8.39 -8.60 14.56
CA TYR A 161 7.33 -8.52 13.55
C TYR A 161 7.81 -9.12 12.22
N VAL A 162 6.88 -9.56 11.41
CA VAL A 162 7.15 -10.01 10.03
C VAL A 162 6.45 -9.11 9.01
N CYS A 163 7.09 -8.96 7.88
CA CYS A 163 6.61 -8.24 6.71
C CYS A 163 6.57 -9.21 5.52
N VAL A 164 5.41 -9.39 4.94
CA VAL A 164 5.23 -10.24 3.76
C VAL A 164 4.36 -9.53 2.74
N ALA A 165 4.37 -10.01 1.50
CA ALA A 165 3.42 -9.53 0.51
C ALA A 165 1.98 -9.75 1.00
N ALA A 166 1.09 -8.80 0.75
CA ALA A 166 -0.34 -8.98 1.03
C ALA A 166 -0.87 -10.25 0.32
N PRO A 167 -1.90 -10.91 0.86
CA PRO A 167 -2.37 -12.18 0.34
C PRO A 167 -2.66 -12.14 -1.17
N GLY A 168 -2.19 -13.15 -1.91
CA GLY A 168 -2.34 -13.24 -3.37
C GLY A 168 -1.42 -12.34 -4.19
N THR A 169 -0.59 -11.49 -3.56
CA THR A 169 0.23 -10.50 -4.28
C THR A 169 1.72 -10.88 -4.38
N SER A 170 2.06 -12.14 -4.14
CA SER A 170 3.44 -12.63 -4.31
C SER A 170 3.91 -12.42 -5.75
N GLY A 171 5.15 -11.96 -5.93
CA GLY A 171 5.72 -11.64 -7.25
C GLY A 171 5.26 -10.31 -7.84
N THR A 172 4.42 -9.55 -7.12
CA THR A 172 3.99 -8.21 -7.53
C THR A 172 4.43 -7.13 -6.53
N TYR A 173 4.41 -5.89 -6.98
CA TYR A 173 4.81 -4.73 -6.19
C TYR A 173 3.94 -3.54 -6.55
N THR A 174 3.11 -3.09 -5.63
CA THR A 174 2.38 -1.82 -5.79
C THR A 174 3.25 -0.69 -5.30
N PHE A 175 3.61 0.24 -6.17
CA PHE A 175 4.53 1.32 -5.81
C PHE A 175 3.84 2.67 -5.63
N ASN A 176 4.38 3.46 -4.69
CA ASN A 176 4.19 4.89 -4.56
C ASN A 176 5.57 5.56 -4.46
N VAL A 177 5.72 6.77 -5.00
CA VAL A 177 6.97 7.55 -5.00
C VAL A 177 6.71 8.93 -4.45
N ASP A 178 7.24 9.22 -3.27
CA ASP A 178 7.22 10.58 -2.75
C ASP A 178 8.32 11.42 -3.42
N SER A 179 7.97 12.66 -3.74
CA SER A 179 8.87 13.58 -4.44
C SER A 179 8.70 15.00 -3.95
N PHE A 180 9.80 15.76 -3.92
CA PHE A 180 9.73 17.20 -3.77
C PHE A 180 9.52 17.86 -5.12
N ALA A 181 8.41 18.59 -5.28
CA ALA A 181 8.12 19.38 -6.47
C ALA A 181 8.81 20.74 -6.42
N PHE A 182 9.33 21.18 -7.56
CA PHE A 182 10.00 22.46 -7.74
C PHE A 182 9.20 23.35 -8.68
N PHE A 183 8.66 24.44 -8.14
CA PHE A 183 7.88 25.40 -8.91
C PHE A 183 8.78 26.41 -9.60
N ASN A 184 8.30 27.00 -10.70
CA ASN A 184 9.00 28.05 -11.42
C ASN A 184 9.28 29.26 -10.48
N GLN A 185 10.51 29.76 -10.58
CA GLN A 185 10.97 30.94 -9.83
C GLN A 185 11.44 32.00 -10.85
N SER A 186 11.03 33.25 -10.63
CA SER A 186 11.55 34.40 -11.36
C SER A 186 12.91 34.88 -10.84
N ASP A 187 13.25 34.52 -9.61
CA ASP A 187 14.49 34.86 -8.92
C ASP A 187 15.58 33.80 -9.20
N ALA A 188 16.72 34.27 -9.74
CA ALA A 188 17.83 33.40 -10.10
C ALA A 188 18.48 32.71 -8.89
N GLU A 189 18.56 33.38 -7.72
CA GLU A 189 19.14 32.78 -6.51
C GLU A 189 18.21 31.71 -5.93
N LYS A 190 16.88 31.90 -5.98
CA LYS A 190 15.92 30.85 -5.61
C LYS A 190 16.00 29.64 -6.54
N THR A 191 16.12 29.89 -7.84
CA THR A 191 16.32 28.81 -8.83
C THR A 191 17.60 28.02 -8.55
N LYS A 192 18.69 28.70 -8.19
CA LYS A 192 19.96 28.08 -7.82
C LYS A 192 19.81 27.26 -6.52
N ALA A 193 19.12 27.81 -5.51
CA ALA A 193 18.84 27.10 -4.26
C ALA A 193 18.01 25.81 -4.49
N GLN A 194 16.98 25.87 -5.35
CA GLN A 194 16.20 24.68 -5.74
C GLN A 194 17.09 23.58 -6.37
N LYS A 195 18.05 23.95 -7.24
CA LYS A 195 18.98 22.99 -7.85
C LYS A 195 19.92 22.36 -6.81
N VAL A 196 20.38 23.13 -5.83
CA VAL A 196 21.19 22.61 -4.72
C VAL A 196 20.38 21.65 -3.87
N MET A 197 19.14 22.03 -3.51
CA MET A 197 18.22 21.15 -2.76
C MET A 197 17.92 19.85 -3.52
N ALA A 198 17.61 19.92 -4.82
CA ALA A 198 17.37 18.74 -5.63
C ALA A 198 18.59 17.80 -5.68
N LYS A 199 19.81 18.36 -5.78
CA LYS A 199 21.07 17.61 -5.73
C LYS A 199 21.26 16.92 -4.39
N GLU A 200 20.95 17.62 -3.29
CA GLU A 200 21.04 17.03 -1.94
C GLU A 200 20.03 15.90 -1.75
N ILE A 201 18.76 16.09 -2.12
CA ILE A 201 17.71 15.07 -2.05
C ILE A 201 18.13 13.80 -2.81
N LEU A 202 18.81 13.95 -3.94
CA LEU A 202 19.28 12.85 -4.76
C LEU A 202 20.66 12.30 -4.31
N SER A 203 21.27 12.86 -3.25
CA SER A 203 22.54 12.35 -2.73
C SER A 203 22.35 10.97 -2.08
N THR A 204 23.42 10.17 -2.03
CA THR A 204 23.40 8.86 -1.38
C THR A 204 23.12 8.96 0.11
N ASP A 205 23.66 10.00 0.78
CA ASP A 205 23.50 10.20 2.21
C ASP A 205 22.06 10.57 2.57
N PHE A 206 21.46 11.51 1.83
CA PHE A 206 20.04 11.87 2.04
C PHE A 206 19.14 10.66 1.80
N GLN A 207 19.30 9.98 0.66
CA GLN A 207 18.49 8.82 0.30
C GLN A 207 18.60 7.70 1.36
N ARG A 208 19.79 7.47 1.90
CA ARG A 208 20.03 6.49 2.95
C ARG A 208 19.34 6.89 4.25
N VAL A 209 19.65 8.08 4.78
CA VAL A 209 19.13 8.53 6.09
C VAL A 209 17.60 8.67 6.06
N PHE A 210 17.06 9.24 4.98
CA PHE A 210 15.62 9.42 4.83
C PHE A 210 14.90 8.06 4.86
N ASN A 211 15.34 7.10 4.04
CA ASN A 211 14.64 5.82 3.89
C ASN A 211 14.81 4.89 5.10
N LEU A 212 15.93 4.95 5.80
CA LEU A 212 16.11 4.26 7.08
C LEU A 212 15.12 4.72 8.17
N ASN A 213 14.65 5.97 8.12
CA ASN A 213 13.69 6.51 9.08
C ASN A 213 12.24 6.39 8.58
N LYS A 214 12.00 6.58 7.28
CA LYS A 214 10.67 6.53 6.68
C LYS A 214 10.11 5.09 6.58
N GLY A 215 10.98 4.08 6.47
CA GLY A 215 10.59 2.69 6.28
C GLY A 215 10.57 2.23 4.82
N SER A 216 10.65 3.14 3.87
CA SER A 216 10.68 2.93 2.42
C SER A 216 12.05 2.49 1.90
N ILE A 217 12.17 2.31 0.59
CA ILE A 217 13.47 2.08 -0.07
C ILE A 217 13.92 3.32 -0.85
N PRO A 218 15.24 3.51 -1.05
CA PRO A 218 15.76 4.63 -1.83
C PRO A 218 15.25 4.62 -3.27
N ALA A 219 14.93 5.81 -3.80
CA ALA A 219 14.65 5.97 -5.23
C ALA A 219 15.92 5.84 -6.09
N ARG A 220 17.10 5.99 -5.49
CA ARG A 220 18.39 5.84 -6.14
C ARG A 220 18.79 4.37 -6.22
N LEU A 221 19.06 3.89 -7.42
CA LEU A 221 19.51 2.52 -7.66
C LEU A 221 21.00 2.34 -7.27
N GLY A 222 21.38 1.09 -6.94
CA GLY A 222 22.77 0.71 -6.70
C GLY A 222 23.36 1.20 -5.37
N MET A 223 22.52 1.56 -4.42
CA MET A 223 22.97 1.95 -3.08
C MET A 223 23.39 0.75 -2.23
N ALA A 224 24.31 0.98 -1.29
CA ALA A 224 24.67 -0.03 -0.29
C ALA A 224 23.46 -0.38 0.58
N ARG A 225 23.29 -1.69 0.86
CA ARG A 225 22.11 -2.24 1.57
C ARG A 225 22.39 -2.57 3.03
N THR A 226 23.64 -2.49 3.48
CA THR A 226 24.15 -3.03 4.76
C THR A 226 23.46 -2.49 6.01
N GLU A 227 22.90 -1.28 5.96
CA GLU A 227 22.21 -0.66 7.10
C GLU A 227 20.66 -0.87 7.05
N PHE A 228 20.15 -1.43 5.94
CA PHE A 228 18.73 -1.71 5.78
C PHE A 228 18.37 -3.08 6.38
N ASP A 229 17.19 -3.19 6.95
CA ASP A 229 16.68 -4.43 7.54
C ASP A 229 16.22 -5.45 6.47
N SER A 230 15.81 -6.64 6.92
CA SER A 230 15.32 -7.70 6.02
C SER A 230 14.10 -7.28 5.20
N CYS A 231 13.13 -6.54 5.78
CA CYS A 231 11.96 -6.05 5.05
C CYS A 231 12.34 -5.08 3.92
N ALA A 232 13.33 -4.22 4.14
CA ALA A 232 13.82 -3.33 3.10
C ALA A 232 14.58 -4.11 2.00
N HIS A 233 15.35 -5.14 2.36
CA HIS A 233 16.00 -6.03 1.39
C HIS A 233 14.96 -6.73 0.52
N ASP A 234 13.93 -7.33 1.14
CA ASP A 234 12.83 -7.99 0.43
C ASP A 234 12.09 -7.01 -0.48
N SER A 235 11.90 -5.76 -0.03
CA SER A 235 11.29 -4.70 -0.86
C SER A 235 12.15 -4.37 -2.08
N MET A 236 13.47 -4.19 -1.92
CA MET A 236 14.38 -3.90 -3.02
C MET A 236 14.43 -5.04 -4.04
N ASP A 237 14.46 -6.29 -3.58
CA ASP A 237 14.48 -7.48 -4.44
C ASP A 237 13.15 -7.68 -5.17
N ALA A 238 12.02 -7.48 -4.46
CA ALA A 238 10.69 -7.54 -5.04
C ALA A 238 10.47 -6.43 -6.09
N PHE A 239 10.97 -5.21 -5.86
CA PHE A 239 10.89 -4.12 -6.84
C PHE A 239 11.59 -4.49 -8.16
N VAL A 240 12.80 -5.01 -8.07
CA VAL A 240 13.58 -5.43 -9.25
C VAL A 240 12.92 -6.59 -9.97
N SER A 241 12.52 -7.63 -9.25
CA SER A 241 11.90 -8.83 -9.84
C SER A 241 10.54 -8.52 -10.46
N SER A 242 9.69 -7.77 -9.78
CA SER A 242 8.37 -7.37 -10.30
C SER A 242 8.49 -6.47 -11.53
N SER A 243 9.50 -5.58 -11.58
CA SER A 243 9.79 -4.77 -12.76
C SER A 243 10.15 -5.62 -13.99
N ALA A 244 10.87 -6.72 -13.77
CA ALA A 244 11.28 -7.61 -14.84
C ALA A 244 10.16 -8.52 -15.35
N THR A 245 9.16 -8.81 -14.53
CA THR A 245 8.05 -9.76 -14.82
C THR A 245 6.74 -9.09 -15.18
N GLY A 246 6.66 -7.75 -15.19
CA GLY A 246 5.40 -7.01 -15.39
C GLY A 246 4.52 -6.92 -14.14
N GLY A 247 5.02 -7.38 -12.99
CA GLY A 247 4.30 -7.31 -11.71
C GLY A 247 4.44 -5.99 -10.94
N LEU A 248 5.17 -5.00 -11.50
CA LEU A 248 5.31 -3.66 -10.91
C LEU A 248 4.13 -2.79 -11.34
N VAL A 249 3.24 -2.45 -10.42
CA VAL A 249 2.03 -1.67 -10.71
C VAL A 249 2.00 -0.36 -9.90
N PRO A 250 1.53 0.76 -10.51
CA PRO A 250 1.40 2.03 -9.81
C PRO A 250 0.18 2.00 -8.87
N SER A 251 0.33 2.53 -7.66
CA SER A 251 -0.77 2.60 -6.70
C SER A 251 -1.85 3.58 -7.14
N PHE A 252 -3.11 3.13 -7.26
CA PHE A 252 -4.23 4.04 -7.41
C PHE A 252 -4.62 4.68 -6.08
N ALA A 253 -4.42 3.95 -4.97
CA ALA A 253 -4.68 4.46 -3.63
C ALA A 253 -3.69 5.54 -3.17
N HIS A 254 -2.62 5.82 -3.94
CA HIS A 254 -1.61 6.83 -3.59
C HIS A 254 -1.24 7.72 -4.80
N GLY A 255 -2.20 7.92 -5.72
CA GLY A 255 -2.08 8.92 -6.79
C GLY A 255 -1.05 8.62 -7.88
N MET A 256 -0.67 7.33 -8.08
CA MET A 256 0.32 6.96 -9.10
C MET A 256 -0.29 6.41 -10.39
N ALA A 257 -1.56 5.97 -10.38
CA ALA A 257 -2.16 5.19 -11.46
C ALA A 257 -3.07 6.01 -12.39
N VAL A 258 -4.01 6.76 -11.81
CA VAL A 258 -5.07 7.47 -12.52
C VAL A 258 -5.18 8.93 -12.06
N SER A 259 -6.04 9.72 -12.70
CA SER A 259 -6.30 11.10 -12.28
C SER A 259 -6.88 11.16 -10.86
N GLU A 260 -6.72 12.29 -10.19
CA GLU A 260 -7.25 12.51 -8.84
C GLU A 260 -8.78 12.31 -8.78
N ALA A 261 -9.50 12.70 -9.83
CA ALA A 261 -10.94 12.50 -9.93
C ALA A 261 -11.32 11.00 -9.94
N ILE A 262 -10.61 10.19 -10.73
CA ILE A 262 -10.85 8.75 -10.79
C ILE A 262 -10.41 8.07 -9.48
N SER A 263 -9.26 8.44 -8.91
CA SER A 263 -8.83 7.93 -7.60
C SER A 263 -9.86 8.22 -6.51
N GLY A 264 -10.41 9.44 -6.47
CA GLY A 264 -11.47 9.83 -5.55
C GLY A 264 -12.72 8.97 -5.71
N ALA A 265 -13.16 8.74 -6.96
CA ALA A 265 -14.30 7.89 -7.25
C ALA A 265 -14.09 6.44 -6.77
N ILE A 266 -12.88 5.89 -6.93
CA ILE A 266 -12.53 4.55 -6.41
C ILE A 266 -12.56 4.54 -4.88
N TYR A 267 -12.00 5.57 -4.22
CA TYR A 267 -11.99 5.68 -2.76
C TYR A 267 -13.41 5.70 -2.19
N ASP A 268 -14.24 6.57 -2.74
CA ASP A 268 -15.62 6.73 -2.28
C ASP A 268 -16.40 5.42 -2.44
N SER A 269 -16.24 4.74 -3.59
CA SER A 269 -16.89 3.46 -3.84
C SER A 269 -16.39 2.37 -2.87
N ALA A 270 -15.08 2.27 -2.65
CA ALA A 270 -14.51 1.28 -1.72
C ALA A 270 -14.96 1.55 -0.28
N THR A 271 -14.89 2.81 0.18
CA THR A 271 -15.29 3.19 1.55
C THR A 271 -16.78 3.03 1.77
N GLN A 272 -17.60 3.45 0.81
CA GLN A 272 -19.04 3.27 0.91
C GLN A 272 -19.40 1.79 1.02
N PHE A 273 -18.88 0.96 0.13
CA PHE A 273 -19.09 -0.48 0.17
C PHE A 273 -18.60 -1.09 1.49
N PHE A 274 -17.41 -0.72 1.95
CA PHE A 274 -16.84 -1.30 3.17
C PHE A 274 -17.62 -0.96 4.44
N ASN A 275 -18.33 0.15 4.45
CA ASN A 275 -19.12 0.64 5.59
C ASN A 275 -20.64 0.48 5.40
N SER A 276 -21.09 -0.31 4.41
CA SER A 276 -22.50 -0.60 4.16
C SER A 276 -22.78 -2.12 4.17
N ASP A 277 -24.05 -2.48 4.04
CA ASP A 277 -24.48 -3.87 3.83
C ASP A 277 -24.69 -4.19 2.34
N ASP A 278 -24.10 -3.38 1.45
CA ASP A 278 -24.21 -3.58 0.01
C ASP A 278 -23.65 -4.92 -0.43
N SER A 279 -24.33 -5.54 -1.39
CA SER A 279 -23.83 -6.74 -2.07
C SER A 279 -22.66 -6.42 -3.01
N ALA A 280 -21.87 -7.42 -3.37
CA ALA A 280 -20.78 -7.24 -4.32
C ALA A 280 -21.26 -6.70 -5.68
N ASP A 281 -22.45 -7.13 -6.15
CA ASP A 281 -23.04 -6.62 -7.40
C ASP A 281 -23.36 -5.11 -7.30
N GLN A 282 -23.83 -4.64 -6.14
CA GLN A 282 -24.03 -3.21 -5.88
C GLN A 282 -22.70 -2.45 -5.83
N GLY A 283 -21.68 -3.02 -5.18
CA GLY A 283 -20.33 -2.46 -5.16
C GLY A 283 -19.73 -2.28 -6.56
N VAL A 284 -19.89 -3.28 -7.44
CA VAL A 284 -19.45 -3.20 -8.85
C VAL A 284 -20.21 -2.08 -9.56
N ALA A 285 -21.54 -2.06 -9.46
CA ALA A 285 -22.36 -1.06 -10.14
C ALA A 285 -22.03 0.38 -9.70
N GLN A 286 -21.80 0.59 -8.40
CA GLN A 286 -21.38 1.88 -7.85
C GLN A 286 -20.00 2.29 -8.36
N LEU A 287 -19.02 1.40 -8.33
CA LEU A 287 -17.67 1.67 -8.83
C LEU A 287 -17.68 2.04 -10.31
N VAL A 288 -18.39 1.26 -11.14
CA VAL A 288 -18.51 1.51 -12.59
C VAL A 288 -19.16 2.88 -12.83
N ALA A 289 -20.27 3.19 -12.17
CA ALA A 289 -20.95 4.47 -12.31
C ALA A 289 -20.06 5.66 -11.87
N ALA A 290 -19.37 5.53 -10.72
CA ALA A 290 -18.50 6.58 -10.19
C ALA A 290 -17.30 6.85 -11.09
N VAL A 291 -16.62 5.80 -11.58
CA VAL A 291 -15.48 5.95 -12.51
C VAL A 291 -15.93 6.51 -13.85
N ALA A 292 -17.09 6.09 -14.38
CA ALA A 292 -17.63 6.64 -15.62
C ALA A 292 -17.93 8.16 -15.51
N ALA A 293 -18.41 8.60 -14.35
CA ALA A 293 -18.67 10.01 -14.09
C ALA A 293 -17.39 10.85 -13.87
N ALA A 294 -16.29 10.22 -13.48
CA ALA A 294 -15.00 10.88 -13.20
C ALA A 294 -14.06 10.94 -14.43
N LYS A 295 -14.39 10.24 -15.53
CA LYS A 295 -13.67 10.27 -16.82
C LYS A 295 -14.03 11.48 -17.67
#